data_14fcaa08466b446bcd0672ca71588f88
#
_entry.id   14fcaa08466b446bcd0672ca71588f88
#
_cell.length_a   1.000
_cell.length_b   1.000
_cell.length_c   1.000
_cell.angle_alpha   90.00
_cell.angle_beta   90.00
_cell.angle_gamma   90.00
#
_symmetry.space_group_name_H-M   'P 1'
#
loop_
_entity.id
_entity.type
_entity.pdbx_description
1 polymer ?
#
loop_
_entity_poly.entity_id
_entity_poly.type
_entity_poly.pdbx_seq_one_letter_code
_entity_poly.pdbx_strand_id
1 'polypeptide(L)'
;MIVDGYNAKEIYELMERELNSLMDRHNAGQKFLRAMAVQSPVFGMAGTLIGLIQMLMHIDDPSTIGPALATALITTFYGLILANLLLTPLATKLSHRTESEGKIFRSIRVGAIGIHDRVNPQRIQRNMNALLPPSEQRE
;
A
#
# COMPACT_ATOMS: atom_id res chain seq x y z
N MET A 1 -28.17 -5.78 -10.64
CA MET A 1 -27.46 -6.78 -11.49
C MET A 1 -28.24 -8.10 -11.63
N ILE A 2 -28.39 -8.92 -10.59
CA ILE A 2 -29.13 -10.21 -10.70
C ILE A 2 -30.59 -9.97 -11.03
N VAL A 3 -31.21 -8.94 -10.46
CA VAL A 3 -32.61 -8.53 -10.71
C VAL A 3 -32.79 -7.88 -12.09
N ASP A 4 -31.75 -7.32 -12.67
CA ASP A 4 -31.78 -6.57 -13.93
C ASP A 4 -31.54 -7.45 -15.17
N GLY A 5 -31.49 -8.77 -15.01
CA GLY A 5 -31.42 -9.73 -16.12
C GLY A 5 -30.04 -9.91 -16.76
N TYR A 6 -28.96 -9.46 -16.08
CA TYR A 6 -27.58 -9.72 -16.55
C TYR A 6 -27.29 -11.23 -16.53
N ASN A 7 -26.57 -11.72 -17.54
CA ASN A 7 -26.12 -13.10 -17.55
C ASN A 7 -24.87 -13.29 -16.66
N ALA A 8 -24.54 -14.54 -16.29
CA ALA A 8 -23.42 -14.86 -15.38
C ALA A 8 -22.08 -14.31 -15.88
N LYS A 9 -21.85 -14.30 -17.20
CA LYS A 9 -20.63 -13.78 -17.80
C LYS A 9 -20.56 -12.25 -17.68
N GLU A 10 -21.65 -11.56 -17.91
CA GLU A 10 -21.72 -10.10 -17.76
C GLU A 10 -21.50 -9.68 -16.29
N ILE A 11 -22.10 -10.42 -15.34
CA ILE A 11 -21.88 -10.20 -13.90
C ILE A 11 -20.39 -10.38 -13.56
N TYR A 12 -19.77 -11.46 -14.07
CA TYR A 12 -18.36 -11.73 -13.86
C TYR A 12 -17.48 -10.59 -14.40
N GLU A 13 -17.67 -10.19 -15.66
CA GLU A 13 -16.89 -9.15 -16.31
C GLU A 13 -17.03 -7.79 -15.64
N LEU A 14 -18.24 -7.44 -15.22
CA LEU A 14 -18.50 -6.18 -14.52
C LEU A 14 -17.81 -6.15 -13.16
N MET A 15 -17.95 -7.20 -12.37
CA MET A 15 -17.29 -7.31 -11.07
C MET A 15 -15.77 -7.39 -11.19
N GLU A 16 -15.24 -8.01 -12.24
CA GLU A 16 -13.79 -8.03 -12.51
C GLU A 16 -13.25 -6.64 -12.84
N ARG A 17 -13.96 -5.87 -13.65
CA ARG A 17 -13.59 -4.47 -13.97
C ARG A 17 -13.60 -3.59 -12.72
N GLU A 18 -14.61 -3.75 -11.87
CA GLU A 18 -14.74 -3.00 -10.63
C GLU A 18 -13.61 -3.34 -9.65
N LEU A 19 -13.28 -4.62 -9.50
CA LEU A 19 -12.15 -5.08 -8.70
C LEU A 19 -10.83 -4.52 -9.22
N ASN A 20 -10.57 -4.59 -10.53
CA ASN A 20 -9.35 -4.08 -11.13
C ASN A 20 -9.21 -2.56 -10.93
N SER A 21 -10.30 -1.81 -11.13
CA SER A 21 -10.31 -0.35 -10.87
C SER A 21 -9.99 -0.01 -9.41
N LEU A 22 -10.54 -0.77 -8.46
CA LEU A 22 -10.25 -0.61 -7.03
C LEU A 22 -8.77 -0.92 -6.74
N MET A 23 -8.25 -2.03 -7.26
CA MET A 23 -6.86 -2.43 -7.11
C MET A 23 -5.88 -1.41 -7.70
N ASP A 24 -6.18 -0.88 -8.89
CA ASP A 24 -5.33 0.13 -9.55
C ASP A 24 -5.25 1.41 -8.73
N ARG A 25 -6.38 1.88 -8.18
CA ARG A 25 -6.42 3.05 -7.31
C ARG A 25 -5.60 2.86 -6.03
N HIS A 26 -5.73 1.70 -5.38
CA HIS A 26 -4.95 1.38 -4.18
C HIS A 26 -3.47 1.21 -4.49
N ASN A 27 -3.13 0.58 -5.61
CA ASN A 27 -1.75 0.40 -6.07
C ASN A 27 -1.07 1.74 -6.37
N ALA A 28 -1.81 2.72 -6.92
CA ALA A 28 -1.27 4.06 -7.13
C ALA A 28 -0.86 4.73 -5.80
N GLY A 29 -1.70 4.63 -4.76
CA GLY A 29 -1.37 5.12 -3.42
C GLY A 29 -0.16 4.43 -2.79
N GLN A 30 -0.06 3.09 -2.94
CA GLN A 30 1.08 2.32 -2.46
C GLN A 30 2.38 2.70 -3.19
N LYS A 31 2.34 2.85 -4.52
CA LYS A 31 3.49 3.29 -5.34
C LYS A 31 3.98 4.67 -4.90
N PHE A 32 3.06 5.59 -4.63
CA PHE A 32 3.39 6.93 -4.14
C PHE A 32 4.10 6.88 -2.79
N LEU A 33 3.56 6.16 -1.81
CA LEU A 33 4.18 6.00 -0.48
C LEU A 33 5.57 5.34 -0.56
N ARG A 34 5.72 4.32 -1.41
CA ARG A 34 7.01 3.66 -1.63
C ARG A 34 8.03 4.59 -2.31
N ALA A 35 7.59 5.39 -3.28
CA ALA A 35 8.44 6.38 -3.92
C ALA A 35 8.94 7.42 -2.89
N MET A 36 8.06 7.94 -2.04
CA MET A 36 8.45 8.83 -0.95
C MET A 36 9.43 8.17 0.03
N ALA A 37 9.21 6.89 0.38
CA ALA A 37 10.11 6.15 1.27
C ALA A 37 11.52 6.02 0.68
N VAL A 38 11.63 5.77 -0.62
CA VAL A 38 12.93 5.69 -1.32
C VAL A 38 13.62 7.05 -1.41
N GLN A 39 12.86 8.12 -1.64
CA GLN A 39 13.42 9.47 -1.79
C GLN A 39 13.81 10.12 -0.45
N SER A 40 13.18 9.76 0.66
CA SER A 40 13.45 10.38 1.97
C SER A 40 14.91 10.27 2.41
N PRO A 41 15.60 9.12 2.34
CA PRO A 41 17.03 9.05 2.64
C PRO A 41 17.90 9.84 1.65
N VAL A 42 17.48 9.93 0.39
CA VAL A 42 18.21 10.70 -0.65
C VAL A 42 18.22 12.19 -0.29
N PHE A 43 17.07 12.73 0.16
CA PHE A 43 17.04 14.10 0.69
C PHE A 43 17.86 14.26 1.98
N GLY A 44 17.89 13.23 2.83
CA GLY A 44 18.79 13.20 3.98
C GLY A 44 20.26 13.32 3.58
N MET A 45 20.71 12.55 2.57
CA MET A 45 22.07 12.66 2.04
C MET A 45 22.35 14.01 1.38
N ALA A 46 21.39 14.60 0.67
CA ALA A 46 21.54 15.97 0.16
C ALA A 46 21.77 16.97 1.30
N GLY A 47 21.06 16.81 2.42
CA GLY A 47 21.26 17.62 3.63
C GLY A 47 22.66 17.48 4.22
N THR A 48 23.28 16.28 4.19
CA THR A 48 24.67 16.11 4.63
C THR A 48 25.65 16.89 3.75
N LEU A 49 25.44 16.87 2.44
CA LEU A 49 26.30 17.63 1.51
C LEU A 49 26.19 19.14 1.79
N ILE A 50 24.99 19.65 2.04
CA ILE A 50 24.78 21.07 2.39
C ILE A 50 25.52 21.42 3.70
N GLY A 51 25.38 20.59 4.74
CA GLY A 51 26.07 20.79 6.00
C GLY A 51 27.58 20.77 5.88
N LEU A 52 28.13 19.83 5.07
CA LEU A 52 29.57 19.76 4.81
C LEU A 52 30.07 20.96 4.00
N ILE A 53 29.32 21.44 3.02
CA ILE A 53 29.66 22.65 2.28
C ILE A 53 29.75 23.86 3.22
N GLN A 54 28.74 24.01 4.10
CA GLN A 54 28.76 25.08 5.10
C GLN A 54 29.92 24.99 6.05
N MET A 55 30.28 23.79 6.49
CA MET A 55 31.48 23.55 7.32
C MET A 55 32.75 23.99 6.60
N LEU A 56 32.92 23.61 5.33
CA LEU A 56 34.11 23.95 4.54
C LEU A 56 34.24 25.45 4.24
N MET A 57 33.10 26.15 4.09
CA MET A 57 33.08 27.61 3.87
C MET A 57 33.58 28.41 5.09
N HIS A 58 33.55 27.81 6.28
CA HIS A 58 33.91 28.46 7.54
C HIS A 58 34.97 27.66 8.30
N ILE A 59 35.84 26.94 7.59
CA ILE A 59 36.82 26.03 8.19
C ILE A 59 37.81 26.73 9.10
N ASP A 60 38.03 28.03 8.89
CA ASP A 60 38.95 28.85 9.69
C ASP A 60 38.38 29.19 11.08
N ASP A 61 37.07 28.97 11.30
CA ASP A 61 36.40 29.17 12.58
C ASP A 61 35.95 27.85 13.21
N PRO A 62 36.71 27.29 14.18
CA PRO A 62 36.38 26.03 14.82
C PRO A 62 35.03 25.98 15.49
N SER A 63 34.47 27.14 15.86
CA SER A 63 33.16 27.20 16.54
C SER A 63 31.99 26.84 15.61
N THR A 64 32.15 26.95 14.30
CA THR A 64 31.14 26.66 13.29
C THR A 64 31.14 25.18 12.83
N ILE A 65 32.22 24.45 13.02
CA ILE A 65 32.40 23.08 12.58
C ILE A 65 31.39 22.13 13.22
N GLY A 66 31.22 22.23 14.54
CA GLY A 66 30.33 21.37 15.31
C GLY A 66 28.87 21.50 14.88
N PRO A 67 28.28 22.70 14.85
CA PRO A 67 26.91 22.93 14.40
C PRO A 67 26.65 22.48 12.94
N ALA A 68 27.58 22.73 12.02
CA ALA A 68 27.44 22.31 10.62
C ALA A 68 27.48 20.80 10.48
N LEU A 69 28.36 20.10 11.20
CA LEU A 69 28.39 18.63 11.23
C LEU A 69 27.14 18.03 11.87
N ALA A 70 26.65 18.62 12.98
CA ALA A 70 25.41 18.21 13.62
C ALA A 70 24.23 18.33 12.64
N THR A 71 24.13 19.43 11.90
CA THR A 71 23.08 19.61 10.88
C THR A 71 23.16 18.55 9.79
N ALA A 72 24.36 18.24 9.31
CA ALA A 72 24.57 17.19 8.32
C ALA A 72 24.11 15.83 8.82
N LEU A 73 24.45 15.45 10.03
CA LEU A 73 24.08 14.14 10.60
C LEU A 73 22.57 14.03 10.89
N ILE A 74 21.96 15.09 11.42
CA ILE A 74 20.53 15.06 11.80
C ILE A 74 19.61 14.99 10.58
N THR A 75 19.99 15.59 9.46
CA THR A 75 19.19 15.52 8.23
C THR A 75 19.13 14.10 7.67
N THR A 76 20.23 13.38 7.68
CA THR A 76 20.25 11.96 7.27
C THR A 76 19.45 11.10 8.24
N PHE A 77 19.59 11.34 9.54
CA PHE A 77 18.84 10.61 10.56
C PHE A 77 17.33 10.77 10.37
N TYR A 78 16.83 11.98 10.16
CA TYR A 78 15.40 12.19 9.88
C TYR A 78 14.96 11.59 8.55
N GLY A 79 15.78 11.63 7.52
CA GLY A 79 15.50 10.97 6.24
C GLY A 79 15.28 9.46 6.41
N LEU A 80 16.12 8.80 7.21
CA LEU A 80 15.99 7.36 7.52
C LEU A 80 14.78 7.05 8.39
N ILE A 81 14.49 7.86 9.42
CA ILE A 81 13.30 7.69 10.26
C ILE A 81 12.03 7.80 9.41
N LEU A 82 11.92 8.84 8.61
CA LEU A 82 10.75 9.06 7.77
C LEU A 82 10.51 7.89 6.81
N ALA A 83 11.56 7.40 6.17
CA ALA A 83 11.47 6.26 5.27
C ALA A 83 11.03 4.97 5.96
N ASN A 84 11.75 4.60 7.03
CA ASN A 84 11.66 3.25 7.60
C ASN A 84 10.61 3.12 8.71
N LEU A 85 10.41 4.17 9.53
CA LEU A 85 9.42 4.12 10.61
C LEU A 85 8.01 4.57 10.20
N LEU A 86 7.90 5.42 9.17
CA LEU A 86 6.61 5.97 8.79
C LEU A 86 6.15 5.47 7.41
N LEU A 87 6.89 5.80 6.35
CA LEU A 87 6.42 5.59 4.99
C LEU A 87 6.36 4.10 4.60
N THR A 88 7.38 3.33 4.93
CA THR A 88 7.43 1.89 4.62
C THR A 88 6.33 1.10 5.34
N PRO A 89 6.11 1.25 6.67
CA PRO A 89 5.01 0.58 7.36
C PRO A 89 3.63 1.00 6.84
N LEU A 90 3.44 2.27 6.49
CA LEU A 90 2.17 2.75 5.91
C LEU A 90 1.90 2.09 4.55
N ALA A 91 2.91 2.04 3.67
CA ALA A 91 2.79 1.38 2.37
C ALA A 91 2.48 -0.12 2.52
N THR A 92 3.14 -0.79 3.47
CA THR A 92 2.92 -2.21 3.77
C THR A 92 1.51 -2.45 4.31
N LYS A 93 1.04 -1.63 5.26
CA LYS A 93 -0.32 -1.72 5.83
C LYS A 93 -1.37 -1.52 4.74
N LEU A 94 -1.18 -0.55 3.84
CA LEU A 94 -2.09 -0.33 2.72
C LEU A 94 -2.09 -1.52 1.76
N SER A 95 -0.93 -2.14 1.51
CA SER A 95 -0.82 -3.35 0.68
C SER A 95 -1.62 -4.52 1.27
N HIS A 96 -1.46 -4.81 2.55
CA HIS A 96 -2.21 -5.87 3.23
C HIS A 96 -3.73 -5.61 3.21
N ARG A 97 -4.13 -4.35 3.40
CA ARG A 97 -5.54 -3.98 3.34
C ARG A 97 -6.13 -4.19 1.94
N THR A 98 -5.42 -3.80 0.91
CA THR A 98 -5.80 -4.01 -0.48
C THR A 98 -5.96 -5.50 -0.81
N GLU A 99 -5.05 -6.33 -0.33
CA GLU A 99 -5.13 -7.79 -0.52
C GLU A 99 -6.36 -8.40 0.17
N SER A 100 -6.64 -7.97 1.41
CA SER A 100 -7.82 -8.43 2.16
C SER A 100 -9.12 -8.01 1.47
N GLU A 101 -9.23 -6.76 1.04
CA GLU A 101 -10.40 -6.27 0.29
C GLU A 101 -10.58 -7.05 -1.03
N GLY A 102 -9.48 -7.34 -1.73
CA GLY A 102 -9.51 -8.16 -2.94
C GLY A 102 -10.03 -9.58 -2.71
N LYS A 103 -9.66 -10.21 -1.59
CA LYS A 103 -10.18 -11.55 -1.22
C LYS A 103 -11.68 -11.51 -0.96
N ILE A 104 -12.14 -10.53 -0.19
CA ILE A 104 -13.57 -10.33 0.10
C ILE A 104 -14.35 -10.12 -1.20
N PHE A 105 -13.86 -9.24 -2.08
CA PHE A 105 -14.54 -8.94 -3.34
C PHE A 105 -14.65 -10.17 -4.25
N ARG A 106 -13.60 -10.99 -4.32
CA ARG A 106 -13.64 -12.27 -5.06
C ARG A 106 -14.63 -13.25 -4.46
N SER A 107 -14.74 -13.32 -3.13
CA SER A 107 -15.71 -14.16 -2.44
C SER A 107 -17.15 -13.71 -2.77
N ILE A 108 -17.43 -12.40 -2.72
CA ILE A 108 -18.72 -11.84 -3.10
C ILE A 108 -19.09 -12.18 -4.55
N ARG A 109 -18.12 -12.09 -5.46
CA ARG A 109 -18.32 -12.46 -6.88
C ARG A 109 -18.73 -13.92 -7.05
N VAL A 110 -18.07 -14.84 -6.35
CA VAL A 110 -18.43 -16.26 -6.37
C VAL A 110 -19.85 -16.47 -5.83
N GLY A 111 -20.20 -15.76 -4.76
CA GLY A 111 -21.56 -15.79 -4.20
C GLY A 111 -22.60 -15.27 -5.19
N ALA A 112 -22.36 -14.13 -5.84
CA ALA A 112 -23.28 -13.51 -6.79
C ALA A 112 -23.56 -14.40 -8.00
N ILE A 113 -22.50 -15.01 -8.57
CA ILE A 113 -22.65 -15.96 -9.68
C ILE A 113 -23.40 -17.22 -9.24
N GLY A 114 -23.07 -17.76 -8.07
CA GLY A 114 -23.76 -18.94 -7.52
C GLY A 114 -25.26 -18.73 -7.29
N ILE A 115 -25.66 -17.52 -6.87
CA ILE A 115 -27.07 -17.15 -6.73
C ILE A 115 -27.74 -17.04 -8.11
N HIS A 116 -27.07 -16.41 -9.07
CA HIS A 116 -27.59 -16.31 -10.44
C HIS A 116 -27.84 -17.69 -11.05
N ASP A 117 -26.90 -18.62 -10.89
CA ASP A 117 -26.96 -19.98 -11.43
C ASP A 117 -27.81 -20.94 -10.57
N ARG A 118 -28.47 -20.41 -9.54
CA ARG A 118 -29.32 -21.19 -8.60
C ARG A 118 -28.62 -22.39 -7.98
N VAL A 119 -27.32 -22.26 -7.70
CA VAL A 119 -26.51 -23.28 -7.04
C VAL A 119 -26.98 -23.46 -5.58
N ASN A 120 -26.87 -24.69 -5.05
CA ASN A 120 -27.22 -24.98 -3.66
C ASN A 120 -26.48 -24.02 -2.69
N PRO A 121 -27.18 -23.38 -1.74
CA PRO A 121 -26.59 -22.41 -0.81
C PRO A 121 -25.37 -22.95 -0.03
N GLN A 122 -25.40 -24.20 0.38
CA GLN A 122 -24.28 -24.83 1.09
C GLN A 122 -23.02 -24.94 0.21
N ARG A 123 -23.19 -25.13 -1.10
CA ARG A 123 -22.08 -25.17 -2.06
C ARG A 123 -21.53 -23.77 -2.31
N ILE A 124 -22.40 -22.77 -2.38
CA ILE A 124 -22.00 -21.37 -2.50
C ILE A 124 -21.16 -20.98 -1.27
N GLN A 125 -21.65 -21.24 -0.07
CA GLN A 125 -20.98 -20.94 1.18
C GLN A 125 -19.59 -21.61 1.24
N ARG A 126 -19.49 -22.88 0.86
CA ARG A 126 -18.23 -23.61 0.83
C ARG A 126 -17.21 -23.00 -0.14
N ASN A 127 -17.68 -22.59 -1.33
CA ASN A 127 -16.85 -21.94 -2.34
C ASN A 127 -16.40 -20.54 -1.93
N MET A 128 -17.24 -19.78 -1.24
CA MET A 128 -16.91 -18.46 -0.70
C MET A 128 -15.87 -18.59 0.43
N ASN A 129 -16.10 -19.51 1.36
CA ASN A 129 -15.19 -19.76 2.49
C ASN A 129 -13.80 -20.20 2.02
N ALA A 130 -13.69 -20.95 0.93
CA ALA A 130 -12.39 -21.37 0.40
C ALA A 130 -11.49 -20.20 -0.05
N LEU A 131 -12.04 -19.01 -0.28
CA LEU A 131 -11.30 -17.79 -0.66
C LEU A 131 -10.91 -16.93 0.55
N LEU A 132 -11.47 -17.22 1.72
CA LEU A 132 -11.23 -16.46 2.96
C LEU A 132 -10.17 -17.16 3.82
N PRO A 133 -9.40 -16.40 4.60
CA PRO A 133 -8.49 -16.97 5.56
C PRO A 133 -9.25 -17.75 6.64
N PRO A 134 -8.63 -18.79 7.25
CA PRO A 134 -9.28 -19.65 8.23
C PRO A 134 -9.93 -18.89 9.41
N SER A 135 -9.38 -17.73 9.79
CA SER A 135 -9.92 -16.87 10.85
C SER A 135 -11.23 -16.16 10.51
N GLU A 136 -11.59 -16.08 9.23
CA GLU A 136 -12.79 -15.40 8.73
C GLU A 136 -13.83 -16.39 8.15
N GLN A 137 -13.50 -17.67 8.12
CA GLN A 137 -14.42 -18.72 7.67
C GLN A 137 -15.49 -18.94 8.75
N ARG A 138 -16.77 -18.84 8.37
CA ARG A 138 -17.91 -19.24 9.22
C ARG A 138 -18.23 -20.71 8.96
N GLU A 139 -18.39 -21.47 10.03
CA GLU A 139 -18.94 -22.83 10.00
C GLU A 139 -20.41 -22.87 9.56
#